data_240bc3af4cee07ec629569262a2e28b3
#
_entry.id   240bc3af4cee07ec629569262a2e28b3
#
_cell.length_a   1.000
_cell.length_b   1.000
_cell.length_c   1.000
_cell.angle_alpha   90.00
_cell.angle_beta   90.00
_cell.angle_gamma   90.00
#
_symmetry.space_group_name_H-M   'P 1'
#
loop_
_entity.id
_entity.type
_entity.pdbx_description
1 polymer ?
#
loop_
_entity_poly.entity_id
_entity_poly.type
_entity_poly.pdbx_seq_one_letter_code
_entity_poly.pdbx_strand_id
1 'polypeptide(L)'
;MLKKYKPSKWLSYLYFIFPLFLVTKINIGKESDIWFLLSYGKKIVTSGFPKYDFLSMHENFSFVMQQWLSALSFYQVYKLLGGVGLFLLVFIINALIVFFLYKLCMLLSDNKVFSSVITTCIIDILLQSFFIIPRPQIYSLLLFI
;
A
#
# COMPACT_ATOMS: atom_id res chain seq x y z
N MET A 1 21.82 -33.39 19.16
CA MET A 1 20.35 -33.24 18.99
C MET A 1 19.96 -31.81 19.37
N LEU A 2 19.84 -30.90 18.42
CA LEU A 2 19.39 -29.54 18.68
C LEU A 2 17.87 -29.56 18.90
N LYS A 3 17.45 -29.20 20.10
CA LYS A 3 16.05 -29.07 20.48
C LYS A 3 15.36 -28.14 19.49
N LYS A 4 14.44 -28.67 18.70
CA LYS A 4 13.64 -27.92 17.71
C LYS A 4 12.83 -26.86 18.47
N TYR A 5 13.35 -25.62 18.51
CA TYR A 5 12.68 -24.51 19.18
C TYR A 5 11.37 -24.22 18.44
N LYS A 6 10.24 -24.57 19.04
CA LYS A 6 8.92 -24.14 18.54
C LYS A 6 8.78 -22.65 18.91
N PRO A 7 8.76 -21.75 17.92
CA PRO A 7 8.57 -20.33 18.23
C PRO A 7 7.26 -20.16 18.97
N SER A 8 7.29 -19.37 20.05
CA SER A 8 6.08 -19.08 20.79
C SER A 8 5.10 -18.33 19.87
N LYS A 9 3.81 -18.64 19.95
CA LYS A 9 2.76 -17.98 19.17
C LYS A 9 2.78 -16.45 19.31
N TRP A 10 3.31 -15.93 20.41
CA TRP A 10 3.47 -14.51 20.71
C TRP A 10 4.43 -13.77 19.73
N LEU A 11 5.47 -14.43 19.25
CA LEU A 11 6.36 -13.83 18.24
C LEU A 11 5.63 -13.55 16.93
N SER A 12 4.66 -14.38 16.58
CA SER A 12 3.84 -14.17 15.39
C SER A 12 2.88 -12.97 15.53
N TYR A 13 2.44 -12.66 16.76
CA TYR A 13 1.57 -11.50 17.02
C TYR A 13 2.35 -10.18 17.03
N LEU A 14 3.58 -10.14 17.57
CA LEU A 14 4.47 -8.99 17.48
C LEU A 14 4.72 -8.56 16.03
N TYR A 15 4.73 -9.50 15.13
CA TYR A 15 4.87 -9.30 13.71
C TYR A 15 3.74 -8.44 13.09
N PHE A 16 2.50 -8.58 13.57
CA PHE A 16 1.36 -7.77 13.10
C PHE A 16 1.28 -6.38 13.76
N ILE A 17 1.87 -6.19 14.94
CA ILE A 17 1.88 -4.91 15.64
C ILE A 17 2.88 -3.93 14.98
N PHE A 18 3.97 -4.44 14.43
CA PHE A 18 5.03 -3.62 13.84
C PHE A 18 4.57 -2.79 12.62
N PRO A 19 3.89 -3.35 11.60
CA PRO A 19 3.32 -2.59 10.50
C PRO A 19 2.31 -1.52 10.97
N LEU A 20 1.57 -1.82 12.03
CA LEU A 20 0.61 -0.90 12.62
C LEU A 20 1.29 0.38 13.14
N PHE A 21 2.43 0.24 13.78
CA PHE A 21 3.21 1.35 14.30
C PHE A 21 3.81 2.22 13.19
N LEU A 22 4.25 1.60 12.11
CA LEU A 22 4.90 2.31 11.01
C LEU A 22 3.91 3.09 10.13
N VAL A 23 2.71 2.55 9.91
CA VAL A 23 1.65 3.23 9.13
C VAL A 23 1.18 4.53 9.80
N THR A 24 1.33 4.68 11.12
CA THR A 24 0.99 5.94 11.82
C THR A 24 1.79 7.15 11.35
N LYS A 25 2.91 6.95 10.64
CA LYS A 25 3.74 8.00 10.05
C LYS A 25 3.26 8.48 8.67
N ILE A 26 2.26 7.83 8.07
CA ILE A 26 1.72 8.21 6.76
C ILE A 26 0.97 9.54 6.90
N ASN A 27 1.53 10.60 6.35
CA ASN A 27 0.87 11.89 6.30
C ASN A 27 0.20 12.08 4.95
N ILE A 28 -1.04 11.63 4.83
CA ILE A 28 -1.84 11.66 3.59
C ILE A 28 -1.97 13.08 3.04
N GLY A 29 -2.01 14.10 3.90
CA GLY A 29 -2.18 15.49 3.48
C GLY A 29 -0.96 16.14 2.82
N LYS A 30 0.24 15.58 2.97
CA LYS A 30 1.47 16.09 2.35
C LYS A 30 1.71 15.55 0.94
N GLU A 31 1.03 14.48 0.54
CA GLU A 31 1.18 13.87 -0.77
C GLU A 31 0.31 14.62 -1.79
N SER A 32 0.92 15.42 -2.65
CA SER A 32 0.21 16.16 -3.70
C SER A 32 -0.45 15.23 -4.72
N ASP A 33 0.16 14.08 -5.00
CA ASP A 33 -0.30 13.12 -6.00
C ASP A 33 -1.66 12.50 -5.66
N ILE A 34 -2.01 12.39 -4.37
CA ILE A 34 -3.30 11.83 -3.98
C ILE A 34 -4.46 12.70 -4.43
N TRP A 35 -4.32 14.03 -4.39
CA TRP A 35 -5.38 14.96 -4.81
C TRP A 35 -5.62 14.89 -6.31
N PHE A 36 -4.55 14.73 -7.08
CA PHE A 36 -4.61 14.46 -8.51
C PHE A 36 -5.41 13.16 -8.79
N LEU A 37 -5.04 12.06 -8.15
CA LEU A 37 -5.73 10.77 -8.31
C LEU A 37 -7.21 10.84 -7.90
N LEU A 38 -7.53 11.50 -6.80
CA LEU A 38 -8.92 11.70 -6.35
C LEU A 38 -9.75 12.51 -7.35
N SER A 39 -9.14 13.55 -7.96
CA SER A 39 -9.79 14.38 -8.97
C SER A 39 -10.14 13.57 -10.22
N TYR A 40 -9.20 12.75 -10.70
CA TYR A 40 -9.43 11.84 -11.82
C TYR A 40 -10.43 10.74 -11.48
N GLY A 41 -10.33 10.13 -10.31
CA GLY A 41 -11.29 9.14 -9.84
C GLY A 41 -12.71 9.70 -9.76
N LYS A 42 -12.87 10.95 -9.26
CA LYS A 42 -14.15 11.67 -9.27
C LYS A 42 -14.67 11.87 -10.69
N LYS A 43 -13.82 12.33 -11.61
CA LYS A 43 -14.19 12.58 -13.01
C LYS A 43 -14.68 11.31 -13.69
N ILE A 44 -13.97 10.19 -13.49
CA ILE A 44 -14.34 8.88 -14.05
C ILE A 44 -15.74 8.46 -13.57
N VAL A 45 -16.03 8.62 -12.27
CA VAL A 45 -17.32 8.22 -11.69
C VAL A 45 -18.47 9.11 -12.17
N THR A 46 -18.22 10.41 -12.37
CA THR A 46 -19.30 11.38 -12.70
C THR A 46 -19.54 11.55 -14.19
N SER A 47 -18.51 11.43 -15.01
CA SER A 47 -18.57 11.78 -16.44
C SER A 47 -17.93 10.75 -17.37
N GLY A 48 -17.45 9.62 -16.82
CA GLY A 48 -16.72 8.61 -17.58
C GLY A 48 -15.25 8.96 -17.82
N PHE A 49 -14.58 8.16 -18.62
CA PHE A 49 -13.15 8.32 -18.91
C PHE A 49 -12.89 9.63 -19.68
N PRO A 50 -12.04 10.52 -19.15
CA PRO A 50 -11.70 11.76 -19.83
C PRO A 50 -10.82 11.45 -21.06
N LYS A 51 -11.18 12.03 -22.22
CA LYS A 51 -10.36 11.98 -23.44
C LYS A 51 -9.24 13.01 -23.42
N TYR A 52 -9.42 14.09 -22.68
CA TYR A 52 -8.51 15.21 -22.54
C TYR A 52 -8.14 15.43 -21.08
N ASP A 53 -6.94 15.95 -20.84
CA ASP A 53 -6.50 16.32 -19.51
C ASP A 53 -7.23 17.59 -19.05
N PHE A 54 -8.18 17.42 -18.13
CA PHE A 54 -8.98 18.53 -17.57
C PHE A 54 -8.26 19.30 -16.46
N LEU A 55 -7.09 18.81 -16.01
CA LEU A 55 -6.24 19.51 -15.03
C LEU A 55 -5.11 20.30 -15.70
N SER A 56 -4.87 20.09 -16.99
CA SER A 56 -3.90 20.85 -17.75
C SER A 56 -4.41 22.26 -18.05
N MET A 57 -3.49 23.24 -18.07
CA MET A 57 -3.77 24.58 -18.56
C MET A 57 -3.88 24.65 -20.10
N HIS A 58 -3.49 23.59 -20.80
CA HIS A 58 -3.57 23.50 -22.25
C HIS A 58 -4.88 22.85 -22.68
N GLU A 59 -5.63 23.52 -23.53
CA GLU A 59 -6.88 23.01 -24.09
C GLU A 59 -6.62 21.84 -25.05
N ASN A 60 -7.47 20.82 -25.00
CA ASN A 60 -7.46 19.66 -25.91
C ASN A 60 -6.19 18.79 -25.85
N PHE A 61 -5.42 18.83 -24.78
CA PHE A 61 -4.32 17.91 -24.60
C PHE A 61 -4.85 16.48 -24.42
N SER A 62 -4.55 15.60 -25.38
CA SER A 62 -4.97 14.19 -25.32
C SER A 62 -4.32 13.48 -24.14
N PHE A 63 -5.13 12.82 -23.32
CA PHE A 63 -4.66 12.20 -22.09
C PHE A 63 -5.18 10.77 -21.95
N VAL A 64 -4.26 9.85 -21.67
CA VAL A 64 -4.58 8.47 -21.34
C VAL A 64 -4.18 8.20 -19.90
N MET A 65 -5.17 8.01 -19.05
CA MET A 65 -4.91 7.74 -17.63
C MET A 65 -4.51 6.27 -17.42
N GLN A 66 -3.22 6.01 -17.30
CA GLN A 66 -2.68 4.66 -17.06
C GLN A 66 -3.09 4.10 -15.68
N GLN A 67 -3.29 4.97 -14.70
CA GLN A 67 -3.54 4.63 -13.29
C GLN A 67 -5.02 4.74 -12.91
N TRP A 68 -5.92 4.58 -13.86
CA TRP A 68 -7.36 4.80 -13.67
C TRP A 68 -7.98 3.93 -12.58
N LEU A 69 -7.55 2.66 -12.47
CA LEU A 69 -8.10 1.72 -11.48
C LEU A 69 -7.74 2.12 -10.05
N SER A 70 -6.50 2.55 -9.82
CA SER A 70 -6.07 3.06 -8.51
C SER A 70 -6.75 4.38 -8.16
N ALA A 71 -6.89 5.30 -9.12
CA ALA A 71 -7.62 6.55 -8.92
C ALA A 71 -9.08 6.30 -8.56
N LEU A 72 -9.73 5.34 -9.24
CA LEU A 72 -11.10 4.93 -8.96
C LEU A 72 -11.22 4.35 -7.55
N SER A 73 -10.33 3.43 -7.15
CA SER A 73 -10.35 2.79 -5.84
C SER A 73 -10.11 3.81 -4.70
N PHE A 74 -9.12 4.70 -4.84
CA PHE A 74 -8.87 5.76 -3.87
C PHE A 74 -10.06 6.71 -3.75
N TYR A 75 -10.67 7.12 -4.87
CA TYR A 75 -11.84 8.00 -4.83
C TYR A 75 -13.05 7.34 -4.17
N GLN A 76 -13.34 6.07 -4.47
CA GLN A 76 -14.45 5.35 -3.84
C GLN A 76 -14.29 5.27 -2.32
N VAL A 77 -13.10 4.91 -1.85
CA VAL A 77 -12.81 4.84 -0.43
C VAL A 77 -12.86 6.21 0.23
N TYR A 78 -12.30 7.23 -0.42
CA TYR A 78 -12.35 8.61 0.06
C TYR A 78 -13.80 9.15 0.13
N LYS A 79 -14.63 8.84 -0.86
CA LYS A 79 -16.03 9.23 -0.87
C LYS A 79 -16.83 8.65 0.30
N LEU A 80 -16.50 7.43 0.73
CA LEU A 80 -17.20 6.73 1.82
C LEU A 80 -16.71 7.14 3.20
N LEU A 81 -15.39 7.26 3.39
CA LEU A 81 -14.77 7.38 4.72
C LEU A 81 -13.79 8.56 4.82
N GLY A 82 -13.68 9.40 3.79
CA GLY A 82 -12.76 10.54 3.79
C GLY A 82 -11.28 10.12 3.90
N GLY A 83 -10.48 10.96 4.53
CA GLY A 83 -9.04 10.69 4.76
C GLY A 83 -8.79 9.45 5.61
N VAL A 84 -9.68 9.13 6.55
CA VAL A 84 -9.59 7.91 7.37
C VAL A 84 -9.69 6.66 6.49
N GLY A 85 -10.56 6.70 5.47
CA GLY A 85 -10.69 5.59 4.51
C GLY A 85 -9.40 5.35 3.73
N LEU A 86 -8.75 6.41 3.27
CA LEU A 86 -7.46 6.29 2.57
C LEU A 86 -6.38 5.70 3.48
N PHE A 87 -6.34 6.15 4.74
CA PHE A 87 -5.42 5.59 5.72
C PHE A 87 -5.66 4.09 5.94
N LEU A 88 -6.92 3.68 6.14
CA LEU A 88 -7.30 2.28 6.32
C LEU A 88 -6.97 1.44 5.09
N LEU A 89 -7.20 1.97 3.89
CA LEU A 89 -6.86 1.27 2.65
C LEU A 89 -5.37 1.00 2.55
N VAL A 90 -4.53 2.02 2.75
CA VAL A 90 -3.06 1.88 2.74
C VAL A 90 -2.61 0.92 3.83
N PHE A 91 -3.21 1.01 5.02
CA PHE A 91 -2.92 0.10 6.14
C PHE A 91 -3.22 -1.37 5.79
N ILE A 92 -4.40 -1.65 5.22
CA ILE A 92 -4.79 -3.02 4.84
C ILE A 92 -3.85 -3.56 3.75
N ILE A 93 -3.54 -2.75 2.74
CA ILE A 93 -2.62 -3.16 1.67
C ILE A 93 -1.23 -3.44 2.25
N ASN A 94 -0.72 -2.57 3.12
CA ASN A 94 0.57 -2.80 3.78
C ASN A 94 0.56 -4.09 4.61
N ALA A 95 -0.50 -4.34 5.37
CA ALA A 95 -0.62 -5.58 6.15
C ALA A 95 -0.58 -6.83 5.26
N LEU A 96 -1.19 -6.79 4.07
CA LEU A 96 -1.11 -7.86 3.09
C LEU A 96 0.30 -8.01 2.52
N ILE A 97 0.97 -6.91 2.16
CA ILE A 97 2.36 -6.91 1.70
C ILE A 97 3.27 -7.58 2.73
N VAL A 98 3.18 -7.15 3.98
CA VAL A 98 3.96 -7.70 5.10
C VAL A 98 3.66 -9.19 5.31
N PHE A 99 2.40 -9.60 5.20
CA PHE A 99 2.00 -10.99 5.31
C PHE A 99 2.63 -11.87 4.21
N PHE A 100 2.56 -11.42 2.95
CA PHE A 100 3.15 -12.18 1.83
C PHE A 100 4.68 -12.19 1.89
N LEU A 101 5.31 -11.06 2.22
CA LEU A 101 6.77 -10.99 2.47
C LEU A 101 7.21 -11.97 3.55
N TYR A 102 6.48 -12.04 4.66
CA TYR A 102 6.79 -13.01 5.71
C TYR A 102 6.69 -14.45 5.21
N LYS A 103 5.64 -14.78 4.45
CA LYS A 103 5.50 -16.10 3.85
C LYS A 103 6.67 -16.43 2.92
N LEU A 104 7.06 -15.47 2.09
CA LEU A 104 8.22 -15.61 1.21
C LEU A 104 9.52 -15.82 2.01
N CYS A 105 9.77 -15.00 3.03
CA CYS A 105 10.93 -15.15 3.91
C CYS A 105 10.95 -16.50 4.64
N MET A 106 9.80 -17.00 5.07
CA MET A 106 9.67 -18.32 5.68
C MET A 106 10.07 -19.45 4.72
N LEU A 107 9.64 -19.35 3.47
CA LEU A 107 10.00 -20.34 2.43
C LEU A 107 11.51 -20.32 2.14
N LEU A 108 12.10 -19.12 2.04
CA LEU A 108 13.52 -18.95 1.71
C LEU A 108 14.46 -19.29 2.87
N SER A 109 14.01 -19.22 4.12
CA SER A 109 14.81 -19.47 5.31
C SER A 109 14.66 -20.86 5.91
N ASP A 110 14.13 -21.84 5.18
CA ASP A 110 13.85 -23.19 5.68
C ASP A 110 12.99 -23.19 6.97
N ASN A 111 11.97 -22.35 7.01
CA ASN A 111 11.04 -22.19 8.14
C ASN A 111 11.70 -21.68 9.44
N LYS A 112 12.78 -20.90 9.36
CA LYS A 112 13.39 -20.24 10.52
C LYS A 112 12.63 -18.97 10.86
N VAL A 113 11.68 -19.05 11.77
CA VAL A 113 10.74 -17.96 12.14
C VAL A 113 11.49 -16.68 12.53
N PHE A 114 12.49 -16.77 13.40
CA PHE A 114 13.24 -15.59 13.90
C PHE A 114 13.93 -14.82 12.77
N SER A 115 14.63 -15.53 11.88
CA SER A 115 15.29 -14.93 10.71
C SER A 115 14.26 -14.29 9.79
N SER A 116 13.16 -14.97 9.50
CA SER A 116 12.08 -14.48 8.63
C SER A 116 11.42 -13.22 9.18
N VAL A 117 11.15 -13.15 10.48
CA VAL A 117 10.59 -11.94 11.12
C VAL A 117 11.54 -10.76 10.98
N ILE A 118 12.83 -10.93 11.33
CA ILE A 118 13.80 -9.84 11.24
C ILE A 118 13.94 -9.36 9.79
N THR A 119 14.10 -10.27 8.84
CA THR A 119 14.23 -9.92 7.42
C THR A 119 13.01 -9.16 6.92
N THR A 120 11.81 -9.62 7.26
CA THR A 120 10.59 -8.93 6.86
C THR A 120 10.49 -7.54 7.48
N CYS A 121 10.84 -7.38 8.75
CA CYS A 121 10.85 -6.08 9.40
C CYS A 121 11.82 -5.10 8.71
N ILE A 122 13.02 -5.55 8.36
CA ILE A 122 14.00 -4.72 7.65
C ILE A 122 13.46 -4.30 6.27
N ILE A 123 12.91 -5.26 5.51
CA ILE A 123 12.34 -4.98 4.19
C ILE A 123 11.17 -4.00 4.31
N ASP A 124 10.26 -4.20 5.25
CA ASP A 124 9.10 -3.31 5.44
C ASP A 124 9.52 -1.88 5.80
N ILE A 125 10.53 -1.71 6.68
CA ILE A 125 11.09 -0.38 6.99
C ILE A 125 11.63 0.32 5.74
N LEU A 126 12.35 -0.41 4.89
CA LEU A 126 12.90 0.14 3.66
C LEU A 126 11.79 0.51 2.66
N LEU A 127 10.78 -0.35 2.52
CA LEU A 127 9.65 -0.10 1.64
C LEU A 127 8.79 1.08 2.08
N GLN A 128 8.63 1.31 3.37
CA GLN A 128 7.84 2.41 3.91
C GLN A 128 8.31 3.78 3.46
N SER A 129 9.60 3.97 3.31
CA SER A 129 10.15 5.27 2.91
C SER A 129 9.77 5.68 1.49
N PHE A 130 9.43 4.72 0.60
CA PHE A 130 9.26 4.97 -0.83
C PHE A 130 7.95 4.44 -1.42
N PHE A 131 7.40 3.36 -0.87
CA PHE A 131 6.30 2.62 -1.51
C PHE A 131 5.00 2.58 -0.69
N ILE A 132 5.08 2.67 0.65
CA ILE A 132 3.89 2.57 1.51
C ILE A 132 3.28 3.96 1.71
N ILE A 133 2.77 4.52 0.63
CA ILE A 133 2.09 5.81 0.56
C ILE A 133 0.86 5.64 -0.32
N PRO A 134 -0.13 6.53 -0.26
CA PRO A 134 -1.33 6.45 -1.09
C PRO A 134 -1.05 6.81 -2.56
N ARG A 135 -0.25 5.96 -3.21
CA ARG A 135 0.13 6.04 -4.62
C ARG A 135 -0.19 4.72 -5.33
N PRO A 136 -0.35 4.74 -6.66
CA PRO A 136 -0.63 3.52 -7.44
C PRO A 136 0.39 2.40 -7.26
N GLN A 137 1.65 2.75 -6.97
CA GLN A 137 2.75 1.80 -6.77
C GLN A 137 2.49 0.79 -5.64
N ILE A 138 1.67 1.14 -4.64
CA ILE A 138 1.35 0.22 -3.54
C ILE A 138 0.61 -1.03 -4.03
N TYR A 139 -0.24 -0.89 -5.05
CA TYR A 139 -0.92 -2.03 -5.67
C TYR A 139 0.03 -2.90 -6.47
N SER A 140 0.94 -2.24 -7.22
CA SER A 140 1.97 -2.96 -8.00
C SER A 140 2.89 -3.76 -7.09
N LEU A 141 3.30 -3.18 -5.95
CA LEU A 141 4.11 -3.87 -4.95
C LEU A 141 3.39 -5.10 -4.38
N LEU A 142 2.10 -4.95 -4.03
CA LEU A 142 1.29 -6.07 -3.51
C LEU A 142 1.16 -7.22 -4.53
N LEU A 143 1.03 -6.89 -5.82
CA LEU A 143 0.86 -7.90 -6.87
C LEU A 143 2.19 -8.55 -7.31
N PHE A 144 3.32 -7.89 -7.01
CA PHE A 144 4.64 -8.38 -7.37
C PHE A 144 5.21 -9.40 -6.37
N ILE A 145 4.80 -9.33 -5.09
CA ILE A 145 5.22 -10.23 -4.01
C ILE A 145 4.42 -11.53 -4.04
#